data_b6e184ddecccbdddebbbe1d52fdf67eb
#
_entry.id   b6e184ddecccbdddebbbe1d52fdf67eb
#
_cell.length_a   1.000
_cell.length_b   1.000
_cell.length_c   1.000
_cell.angle_alpha   90.00
_cell.angle_beta   90.00
_cell.angle_gamma   90.00
#
_symmetry.space_group_name_H-M   'P 1'
#
loop_
_entity.id
_entity.type
_entity.pdbx_description
1 polymer ?
#
loop_
_entity_poly.entity_id
_entity_poly.type
_entity_poly.pdbx_seq_one_letter_code
_entity_poly.pdbx_strand_id
1 'polypeptide(L)'
;PLEIWCNESQERYIIVINKEDLSIFDSISIRENCPYAVIGKVTRKRSLVVYDLDNVTKIIDLPMNYLLGKPPIKPINIIGYDEKNYSNNHSYINFEKCVKSVLSLPSVSDKGFLITIGDRSVTGLVARDQMVGANQVPVSNVGITMSNIGSTSGQVITMGERPSIAITNPEASAEIAFGEVITNIACSHIKDISKIKLSANWMASSKNDN
;
A
#
# COMPACT_ATOMS: atom_id res chain seq x y z
N PRO A 1 17.93 20.45 -2.81
CA PRO A 1 17.76 19.03 -2.45
C PRO A 1 16.45 18.45 -2.97
N LEU A 2 15.36 19.21 -2.92
CA LEU A 2 14.03 18.74 -3.29
C LEU A 2 13.97 18.26 -4.75
N GLU A 3 14.43 19.06 -5.69
CA GLU A 3 14.39 18.73 -7.13
C GLU A 3 15.36 17.60 -7.51
N ILE A 4 16.48 17.49 -6.80
CA ILE A 4 17.51 16.49 -7.13
C ILE A 4 17.24 15.16 -6.44
N TRP A 5 16.79 15.17 -5.17
CA TRP A 5 16.65 13.95 -4.37
C TRP A 5 15.21 13.51 -4.17
N CYS A 6 14.30 14.44 -3.91
CA CYS A 6 12.92 14.14 -3.55
C CYS A 6 11.92 14.32 -4.71
N ASN A 7 12.39 14.35 -5.96
CA ASN A 7 11.49 14.41 -7.11
C ASN A 7 10.80 13.05 -7.33
N GLU A 8 9.58 13.10 -7.84
CA GLU A 8 8.76 11.92 -8.15
C GLU A 8 8.87 11.49 -9.62
N SER A 9 10.04 11.66 -10.23
CA SER A 9 10.29 11.19 -11.60
C SER A 9 10.16 9.67 -11.65
N GLN A 10 9.25 9.19 -12.49
CA GLN A 10 8.95 7.77 -12.61
C GLN A 10 9.97 7.06 -13.51
N GLU A 11 10.04 5.72 -13.37
CA GLU A 11 10.84 4.82 -14.19
C GLU A 11 12.33 5.20 -14.22
N ARG A 12 12.85 5.68 -13.10
CA ARG A 12 14.27 6.01 -12.91
C ARG A 12 14.92 4.94 -12.04
N TYR A 13 15.97 4.34 -12.57
CA TYR A 13 16.70 3.26 -11.90
C TYR A 13 18.14 3.68 -11.65
N ILE A 14 18.64 3.35 -10.46
CA ILE A 14 20.06 3.45 -10.14
C ILE A 14 20.63 2.04 -10.09
N ILE A 15 21.63 1.79 -10.92
CA ILE A 15 22.27 0.49 -11.06
C ILE A 15 23.72 0.61 -10.60
N VAL A 16 24.23 -0.40 -9.92
CA VAL A 16 25.65 -0.51 -9.57
C VAL A 16 26.24 -1.63 -10.40
N ILE A 17 27.25 -1.29 -11.21
CA ILE A 17 27.99 -2.23 -12.06
C ILE A 17 29.48 -2.08 -11.83
N ASN A 18 30.27 -3.08 -12.20
CA ASN A 18 31.70 -2.98 -12.19
C ASN A 18 32.19 -2.05 -13.33
N LYS A 19 33.31 -1.39 -13.10
CA LYS A 19 33.87 -0.48 -14.11
C LYS A 19 34.20 -1.20 -15.43
N GLU A 20 34.57 -2.47 -15.34
CA GLU A 20 34.93 -3.33 -16.48
C GLU A 20 33.72 -3.64 -17.35
N ASP A 21 32.52 -3.70 -16.77
CA ASP A 21 31.27 -4.03 -17.45
C ASP A 21 30.60 -2.81 -18.10
N LEU A 22 31.14 -1.59 -17.89
CA LEU A 22 30.54 -0.36 -18.37
C LEU A 22 30.42 -0.33 -19.89
N SER A 23 31.40 -0.86 -20.64
CA SER A 23 31.35 -0.91 -22.10
C SER A 23 30.28 -1.85 -22.64
N ILE A 24 30.02 -2.95 -21.92
CA ILE A 24 28.93 -3.88 -22.25
C ILE A 24 27.58 -3.20 -22.01
N PHE A 25 27.45 -2.55 -20.84
CA PHE A 25 26.25 -1.81 -20.50
C PHE A 25 25.94 -0.68 -21.51
N ASP A 26 26.98 0.06 -21.94
CA ASP A 26 26.86 1.12 -22.94
C ASP A 26 26.34 0.57 -24.26
N SER A 27 26.90 -0.53 -24.75
CA SER A 27 26.46 -1.16 -26.01
C SER A 27 25.01 -1.64 -25.96
N ILE A 28 24.56 -2.17 -24.80
CA ILE A 28 23.18 -2.58 -24.58
C ILE A 28 22.26 -1.35 -24.54
N SER A 29 22.66 -0.31 -23.84
CA SER A 29 21.88 0.92 -23.69
C SER A 29 21.67 1.64 -25.03
N ILE A 30 22.70 1.68 -25.88
CA ILE A 30 22.59 2.19 -27.25
C ILE A 30 21.64 1.35 -28.08
N ARG A 31 21.78 0.03 -28.04
CA ARG A 31 20.91 -0.89 -28.78
C ARG A 31 19.43 -0.73 -28.40
N GLU A 32 19.13 -0.61 -27.10
CA GLU A 32 17.78 -0.51 -26.57
C GLU A 32 17.25 0.94 -26.53
N ASN A 33 18.02 1.92 -27.05
CA ASN A 33 17.69 3.35 -26.99
C ASN A 33 17.34 3.81 -25.55
N CYS A 34 18.10 3.34 -24.58
CA CYS A 34 17.93 3.62 -23.15
C CYS A 34 18.99 4.61 -22.67
N PRO A 35 18.69 5.91 -22.57
CA PRO A 35 19.65 6.90 -22.12
C PRO A 35 20.04 6.68 -20.66
N TYR A 36 21.33 6.77 -20.36
CA TYR A 36 21.86 6.66 -19.01
C TYR A 36 22.97 7.66 -18.74
N ALA A 37 23.33 7.85 -17.49
CA ALA A 37 24.48 8.65 -17.08
C ALA A 37 25.20 7.99 -15.90
N VAL A 38 26.52 8.10 -15.88
CA VAL A 38 27.34 7.68 -14.73
C VAL A 38 27.29 8.80 -13.68
N ILE A 39 26.50 8.62 -12.63
CA ILE A 39 26.23 9.63 -11.62
C ILE A 39 27.16 9.57 -10.40
N GLY A 40 27.99 8.55 -10.31
CA GLY A 40 28.92 8.42 -9.18
C GLY A 40 29.57 7.05 -9.06
N LYS A 41 30.11 6.80 -7.91
CA LYS A 41 30.75 5.51 -7.57
C LYS A 41 30.51 5.13 -6.12
N VAL A 42 30.43 3.83 -5.88
CA VAL A 42 30.35 3.29 -4.51
C VAL A 42 31.66 3.48 -3.80
N THR A 43 31.59 3.94 -2.57
CA THR A 43 32.75 4.14 -1.69
C THR A 43 32.66 3.25 -0.45
N ARG A 44 33.79 3.04 0.24
CA ARG A 44 33.80 2.32 1.51
C ARG A 44 33.27 3.15 2.68
N LYS A 45 33.15 4.48 2.52
CA LYS A 45 32.62 5.37 3.53
C LYS A 45 31.11 5.17 3.64
N ARG A 46 30.61 4.91 4.84
CA ARG A 46 29.19 4.71 5.10
C ARG A 46 28.45 6.08 5.14
N SER A 47 28.45 6.79 4.03
CA SER A 47 27.76 8.04 3.85
C SER A 47 27.26 8.19 2.42
N LEU A 48 26.11 8.82 2.25
CA LEU A 48 25.62 9.29 0.97
C LEU A 48 26.03 10.75 0.81
N VAL A 49 26.78 11.03 -0.24
CA VAL A 49 27.15 12.42 -0.58
C VAL A 49 26.70 12.67 -2.01
N VAL A 50 25.90 13.72 -2.20
CA VAL A 50 25.47 14.20 -3.51
C VAL A 50 25.96 15.63 -3.68
N TYR A 51 26.66 15.86 -4.78
CA TYR A 51 27.17 17.16 -5.16
C TYR A 51 26.28 17.80 -6.21
N ASP A 52 26.26 19.11 -6.27
CA ASP A 52 25.69 19.86 -7.38
C ASP A 52 26.59 19.73 -8.64
N LEU A 53 26.13 20.24 -9.76
CA LEU A 53 26.85 20.24 -11.04
C LEU A 53 28.23 20.93 -10.96
N ASP A 54 28.43 21.83 -10.00
CA ASP A 54 29.71 22.46 -9.70
C ASP A 54 30.71 21.49 -9.06
N ASN A 55 30.31 20.30 -8.63
CA ASN A 55 31.08 19.30 -7.89
C ASN A 55 31.72 19.80 -6.58
N VAL A 56 31.31 20.94 -6.06
CA VAL A 56 31.80 21.57 -4.83
C VAL A 56 30.70 21.63 -3.77
N THR A 57 29.54 22.10 -4.18
CA THR A 57 28.40 22.28 -3.28
C THR A 57 27.76 20.92 -2.97
N LYS A 58 27.81 20.50 -1.70
CA LYS A 58 27.14 19.30 -1.25
C LYS A 58 25.66 19.57 -1.02
N ILE A 59 24.82 18.96 -1.81
CA ILE A 59 23.35 19.00 -1.67
C ILE A 59 22.90 18.05 -0.58
N ILE A 60 23.55 16.88 -0.49
CA ILE A 60 23.32 15.86 0.54
C ILE A 60 24.66 15.42 1.08
N ASP A 61 24.77 15.34 2.40
CA ASP A 61 25.91 14.75 3.11
C ASP A 61 25.36 14.05 4.36
N LEU A 62 24.92 12.80 4.20
CA LEU A 62 24.22 12.05 5.23
C LEU A 62 24.95 10.72 5.55
N PRO A 63 25.15 10.42 6.83
CA PRO A 63 25.54 9.08 7.25
C PRO A 63 24.47 8.05 6.88
N MET A 64 24.89 6.87 6.43
CA MET A 64 23.97 5.81 5.97
C MET A 64 23.01 5.32 7.06
N ASN A 65 23.34 5.46 8.34
CA ASN A 65 22.46 5.08 9.44
C ASN A 65 21.18 5.93 9.53
N TYR A 66 21.20 7.16 8.98
CA TYR A 66 19.97 7.97 8.87
C TYR A 66 19.06 7.49 7.74
N LEU A 67 19.63 6.93 6.68
CA LEU A 67 18.86 6.44 5.52
C LEU A 67 18.37 5.00 5.71
N LEU A 68 19.23 4.13 6.21
CA LEU A 68 18.99 2.68 6.33
C LEU A 68 18.92 2.21 7.80
N GLY A 69 19.06 3.12 8.75
CA GLY A 69 18.91 2.83 10.16
C GLY A 69 17.42 2.68 10.57
N LYS A 70 17.23 2.22 11.78
CA LYS A 70 15.89 2.23 12.37
C LYS A 70 15.52 3.66 12.74
N PRO A 71 14.35 4.16 12.31
CA PRO A 71 13.88 5.47 12.74
C PRO A 71 13.70 5.49 14.27
N PRO A 72 13.95 6.62 14.93
CA PRO A 72 13.69 6.73 16.36
C PRO A 72 12.21 6.47 16.64
N ILE A 73 11.95 5.65 17.66
CA ILE A 73 10.59 5.42 18.14
C ILE A 73 10.12 6.69 18.84
N LYS A 74 9.15 7.37 18.26
CA LYS A 74 8.47 8.48 18.91
C LYS A 74 7.27 7.92 19.68
N PRO A 75 7.27 7.92 21.02
CA PRO A 75 6.08 7.52 21.76
C PRO A 75 4.97 8.55 21.48
N ILE A 76 3.83 8.07 21.05
CA ILE A 76 2.62 8.85 20.86
C ILE A 76 1.64 8.39 21.93
N ASN A 77 1.36 9.26 22.91
CA ASN A 77 0.33 9.01 23.90
C ASN A 77 -0.98 9.57 23.34
N ILE A 78 -1.90 8.68 23.05
CA ILE A 78 -3.25 9.06 22.63
C ILE A 78 -4.15 8.93 23.85
N ILE A 79 -4.79 10.02 24.22
CA ILE A 79 -5.86 10.00 25.24
C ILE A 79 -7.10 9.50 24.50
N GLY A 80 -7.59 8.32 24.87
CA GLY A 80 -8.82 7.77 24.32
C GLY A 80 -10.00 8.70 24.64
N TYR A 81 -10.92 8.85 23.71
CA TYR A 81 -12.18 9.51 23.98
C TYR A 81 -12.99 8.61 24.92
N ASP A 82 -13.43 9.15 26.06
CA ASP A 82 -14.45 8.51 26.86
C ASP A 82 -15.69 8.31 25.98
N GLU A 83 -16.20 7.08 25.96
CA GLU A 83 -17.48 6.80 25.33
C GLU A 83 -18.53 7.72 25.96
N LYS A 84 -18.93 8.77 25.24
CA LYS A 84 -20.13 9.47 25.62
C LYS A 84 -21.25 8.46 25.54
N ASN A 85 -21.80 8.08 26.67
CA ASN A 85 -23.02 7.28 26.75
C ASN A 85 -24.11 8.01 25.98
N TYR A 86 -24.23 7.74 24.71
CA TYR A 86 -25.40 8.16 23.95
C TYR A 86 -26.56 7.38 24.52
N SER A 87 -27.43 8.06 25.26
CA SER A 87 -28.72 7.49 25.63
C SER A 87 -29.47 7.23 24.33
N ASN A 88 -29.48 5.96 23.94
CA ASN A 88 -30.19 5.51 22.77
C ASN A 88 -31.70 5.65 23.00
N ASN A 89 -32.24 6.81 22.72
CA ASN A 89 -33.68 7.02 22.73
C ASN A 89 -34.23 6.43 21.43
N HIS A 90 -34.45 5.11 21.43
CA HIS A 90 -34.94 4.35 20.25
C HIS A 90 -36.41 4.53 19.94
N SER A 91 -37.03 5.61 20.42
CA SER A 91 -38.49 5.74 20.46
C SER A 91 -39.22 5.71 19.11
N TYR A 92 -38.56 5.95 17.98
CA TYR A 92 -39.18 5.80 16.65
C TYR A 92 -38.14 5.58 15.54
N ILE A 93 -37.76 4.33 15.33
CA ILE A 93 -36.93 3.95 14.18
C ILE A 93 -37.84 3.62 13.00
N ASN A 94 -37.86 4.48 11.99
CA ASN A 94 -38.44 4.11 10.71
C ASN A 94 -37.47 3.18 9.95
N PHE A 95 -37.86 1.92 9.84
CA PHE A 95 -37.02 0.87 9.24
C PHE A 95 -36.60 1.20 7.80
N GLU A 96 -37.55 1.65 6.97
CA GLU A 96 -37.26 2.02 5.58
C GLU A 96 -36.25 3.15 5.47
N LYS A 97 -36.36 4.17 6.31
CA LYS A 97 -35.41 5.28 6.37
C LYS A 97 -34.03 4.80 6.82
N CYS A 98 -33.97 3.90 7.80
CA CYS A 98 -32.71 3.34 8.26
C CYS A 98 -32.02 2.52 7.16
N VAL A 99 -32.76 1.66 6.47
CA VAL A 99 -32.23 0.88 5.34
C VAL A 99 -31.68 1.78 4.25
N LYS A 100 -32.43 2.80 3.83
CA LYS A 100 -31.96 3.76 2.83
C LYS A 100 -30.71 4.50 3.30
N SER A 101 -30.68 4.94 4.56
CA SER A 101 -29.52 5.63 5.11
C SER A 101 -28.27 4.75 5.12
N VAL A 102 -28.39 3.49 5.55
CA VAL A 102 -27.26 2.53 5.58
C VAL A 102 -26.77 2.25 4.17
N LEU A 103 -27.67 1.95 3.22
CA LEU A 103 -27.29 1.67 1.83
C LEU A 103 -26.69 2.87 1.10
N SER A 104 -26.94 4.09 1.59
CA SER A 104 -26.38 5.34 1.04
C SER A 104 -25.03 5.72 1.66
N LEU A 105 -24.58 5.03 2.71
CA LEU A 105 -23.27 5.30 3.29
C LEU A 105 -22.16 5.03 2.28
N PRO A 106 -21.15 5.89 2.12
CA PRO A 106 -20.04 5.68 1.20
C PRO A 106 -19.30 4.36 1.43
N SER A 107 -19.26 3.87 2.68
CA SER A 107 -18.65 2.59 3.02
C SER A 107 -19.48 1.35 2.61
N VAL A 108 -20.77 1.53 2.34
CA VAL A 108 -21.72 0.44 2.03
C VAL A 108 -22.21 0.47 0.59
N SER A 109 -22.35 1.68 0.01
CA SER A 109 -22.88 1.88 -1.35
C SER A 109 -22.02 1.18 -2.41
N ASP A 110 -22.62 0.94 -3.57
CA ASP A 110 -21.95 0.30 -4.71
C ASP A 110 -20.67 1.04 -5.14
N LYS A 111 -19.62 0.28 -5.39
CA LYS A 111 -18.29 0.76 -5.83
C LYS A 111 -17.98 0.40 -7.28
N GLY A 112 -18.95 -0.13 -8.02
CA GLY A 112 -18.77 -0.54 -9.41
C GLY A 112 -18.15 0.55 -10.29
N PHE A 113 -18.51 1.82 -10.02
CA PHE A 113 -17.94 2.95 -10.76
C PHE A 113 -16.42 3.11 -10.58
N LEU A 114 -15.86 2.82 -9.41
CA LEU A 114 -14.43 2.91 -9.16
C LEU A 114 -13.64 1.92 -10.00
N ILE A 115 -14.21 0.75 -10.25
CA ILE A 115 -13.58 -0.29 -11.05
C ILE A 115 -13.70 0.03 -12.55
N THR A 116 -14.77 0.72 -12.96
CA THR A 116 -15.00 1.03 -14.39
C THR A 116 -14.30 2.27 -14.88
N ILE A 117 -13.99 3.24 -14.01
CA ILE A 117 -13.29 4.48 -14.37
C ILE A 117 -11.76 4.39 -14.24
N GLY A 118 -11.25 3.40 -13.53
CA GLY A 118 -9.82 3.10 -13.40
C GLY A 118 -9.41 1.84 -14.15
N ASP A 119 -8.19 1.41 -13.92
CA ASP A 119 -7.68 0.14 -14.46
C ASP A 119 -8.38 -1.03 -13.77
N ARG A 120 -9.25 -1.70 -14.50
CA ARG A 120 -10.01 -2.85 -14.00
C ARG A 120 -9.10 -4.02 -13.63
N SER A 121 -8.17 -4.33 -14.50
CA SER A 121 -7.16 -5.37 -14.30
C SER A 121 -5.87 -4.95 -14.95
N VAL A 122 -4.77 -5.13 -14.24
CA VAL A 122 -3.42 -4.95 -14.79
C VAL A 122 -2.77 -6.32 -14.87
N THR A 123 -2.13 -6.63 -16.00
CA THR A 123 -1.53 -7.92 -16.35
C THR A 123 -2.54 -9.01 -16.77
N GLY A 124 -2.07 -10.03 -17.51
CA GLY A 124 -2.87 -11.17 -17.96
C GLY A 124 -2.91 -12.35 -16.97
N LEU A 125 -2.40 -12.17 -15.74
CA LEU A 125 -2.28 -13.26 -14.76
C LEU A 125 -3.39 -13.26 -13.72
N VAL A 126 -4.49 -12.56 -13.96
CA VAL A 126 -5.67 -12.58 -13.08
C VAL A 126 -6.38 -13.92 -13.23
N ALA A 127 -6.48 -14.68 -12.13
CA ALA A 127 -7.17 -15.97 -12.13
C ALA A 127 -8.69 -15.80 -12.22
N ARG A 128 -9.22 -14.75 -11.60
CA ARG A 128 -10.63 -14.39 -11.63
C ARG A 128 -10.78 -12.88 -11.46
N ASP A 129 -11.53 -12.28 -12.37
CA ASP A 129 -11.86 -10.86 -12.34
C ASP A 129 -12.76 -10.54 -11.12
N GLN A 130 -12.70 -9.31 -10.63
CA GLN A 130 -13.57 -8.80 -9.59
C GLN A 130 -15.03 -8.68 -10.03
N MET A 131 -15.29 -8.48 -11.32
CA MET A 131 -16.63 -8.45 -11.90
C MET A 131 -17.11 -9.86 -12.18
N VAL A 132 -18.09 -10.34 -11.42
CA VAL A 132 -18.55 -11.74 -11.45
C VAL A 132 -20.02 -11.88 -11.81
N GLY A 133 -20.34 -13.06 -12.34
CA GLY A 133 -21.70 -13.46 -12.71
C GLY A 133 -22.24 -12.75 -13.95
N ALA A 134 -23.49 -13.06 -14.28
CA ALA A 134 -24.16 -12.50 -15.47
C ALA A 134 -24.32 -10.98 -15.43
N ASN A 135 -24.44 -10.44 -14.22
CA ASN A 135 -24.62 -9.00 -14.00
C ASN A 135 -23.31 -8.21 -13.87
N GLN A 136 -22.16 -8.89 -13.93
CA GLN A 136 -20.83 -8.27 -13.82
C GLN A 136 -20.71 -7.34 -12.61
N VAL A 137 -21.00 -7.83 -11.41
CA VAL A 137 -21.01 -7.05 -10.17
C VAL A 137 -19.72 -7.30 -9.37
N PRO A 138 -19.10 -6.29 -8.76
CA PRO A 138 -17.88 -6.46 -7.97
C PRO A 138 -18.21 -6.99 -6.56
N VAL A 139 -18.44 -8.29 -6.45
CA VAL A 139 -18.84 -8.96 -5.20
C VAL A 139 -17.71 -9.73 -4.51
N SER A 140 -16.52 -9.73 -5.09
CA SER A 140 -15.37 -10.48 -4.56
C SER A 140 -14.44 -9.56 -3.78
N ASN A 141 -14.17 -9.90 -2.52
CA ASN A 141 -13.20 -9.21 -1.65
C ASN A 141 -11.83 -9.91 -1.62
N VAL A 142 -11.56 -10.75 -2.61
CA VAL A 142 -10.32 -11.49 -2.75
C VAL A 142 -9.75 -11.32 -4.15
N GLY A 143 -8.49 -10.96 -4.25
CA GLY A 143 -7.74 -10.94 -5.50
C GLY A 143 -6.92 -12.22 -5.64
N ILE A 144 -6.96 -12.86 -6.82
CA ILE A 144 -6.19 -14.07 -7.08
C ILE A 144 -5.42 -13.90 -8.40
N THR A 145 -4.10 -14.06 -8.32
CA THR A 145 -3.22 -14.01 -9.49
C THR A 145 -2.53 -15.35 -9.68
N MET A 146 -2.36 -15.76 -10.93
CA MET A 146 -1.63 -16.96 -11.30
C MET A 146 -0.12 -16.73 -11.28
N SER A 147 0.66 -17.76 -10.99
CA SER A 147 2.13 -17.71 -11.04
C SER A 147 2.66 -17.58 -12.47
N ASN A 148 1.95 -18.15 -13.45
CA ASN A 148 2.22 -18.05 -14.88
C ASN A 148 0.97 -18.41 -15.68
N ILE A 149 1.00 -18.21 -16.98
CA ILE A 149 -0.11 -18.60 -17.89
C ILE A 149 -0.32 -20.11 -17.82
N GLY A 150 -1.55 -20.53 -17.54
CA GLY A 150 -1.93 -21.95 -17.40
C GLY A 150 -1.55 -22.62 -16.09
N SER A 151 -1.02 -21.86 -15.12
CA SER A 151 -0.71 -22.38 -13.79
C SER A 151 -1.98 -22.63 -12.98
N THR A 152 -1.96 -23.69 -12.17
CA THR A 152 -2.97 -23.96 -11.12
C THR A 152 -2.53 -23.45 -9.75
N SER A 153 -1.35 -22.81 -9.67
CA SER A 153 -0.84 -22.15 -8.47
C SER A 153 -0.78 -20.64 -8.65
N GLY A 154 -0.85 -19.91 -7.54
CA GLY A 154 -0.88 -18.47 -7.58
C GLY A 154 -0.78 -17.84 -6.20
N GLN A 155 -1.11 -16.57 -6.13
CA GLN A 155 -1.15 -15.79 -4.90
C GLN A 155 -2.57 -15.28 -4.65
N VAL A 156 -2.94 -15.26 -3.39
CA VAL A 156 -4.21 -14.71 -2.91
C VAL A 156 -3.93 -13.50 -2.07
N ILE A 157 -4.64 -12.41 -2.34
CA ILE A 157 -4.51 -11.15 -1.63
C ILE A 157 -5.89 -10.75 -1.13
N THR A 158 -5.98 -10.43 0.15
CA THR A 158 -7.20 -9.92 0.79
C THR A 158 -6.89 -8.71 1.63
N MET A 159 -7.89 -7.91 1.92
CA MET A 159 -7.79 -6.73 2.75
C MET A 159 -8.93 -6.70 3.76
N GLY A 160 -8.66 -6.13 4.92
CA GLY A 160 -9.65 -5.80 5.95
C GLY A 160 -9.35 -4.46 6.57
N GLU A 161 -10.38 -3.69 6.90
CA GLU A 161 -10.24 -2.37 7.50
C GLU A 161 -11.43 -2.03 8.40
N ARG A 162 -11.14 -1.29 9.49
CA ARG A 162 -12.19 -0.73 10.38
C ARG A 162 -11.73 0.58 11.02
N PRO A 163 -11.36 1.60 10.23
CA PRO A 163 -10.76 2.82 10.77
C PRO A 163 -11.72 3.63 11.66
N SER A 164 -13.02 3.55 11.41
CA SER A 164 -14.01 4.30 12.19
C SER A 164 -14.11 3.85 13.65
N ILE A 165 -13.82 2.59 13.94
CA ILE A 165 -13.84 2.04 15.30
C ILE A 165 -12.54 2.38 16.05
N ALA A 166 -11.44 2.59 15.32
CA ALA A 166 -10.13 2.85 15.93
C ALA A 166 -10.09 4.11 16.81
N ILE A 167 -10.99 5.06 16.60
CA ILE A 167 -11.08 6.29 17.40
C ILE A 167 -11.60 5.99 18.82
N THR A 168 -12.56 5.09 18.93
CA THR A 168 -13.19 4.75 20.22
C THR A 168 -12.60 3.49 20.84
N ASN A 169 -12.27 2.50 20.02
CA ASN A 169 -11.72 1.22 20.47
C ASN A 169 -10.72 0.68 19.44
N PRO A 170 -9.44 1.04 19.54
CA PRO A 170 -8.41 0.61 18.60
C PRO A 170 -8.16 -0.90 18.61
N GLU A 171 -8.33 -1.56 19.75
CA GLU A 171 -8.19 -3.02 19.89
C GLU A 171 -9.28 -3.73 19.07
N ALA A 172 -10.55 -3.39 19.30
CA ALA A 172 -11.65 -3.95 18.53
C ALA A 172 -11.55 -3.66 17.03
N SER A 173 -11.06 -2.46 16.65
CA SER A 173 -10.79 -2.12 15.25
C SER A 173 -9.79 -3.07 14.61
N ALA A 174 -8.70 -3.38 15.31
CA ALA A 174 -7.68 -4.30 14.83
C ALA A 174 -8.21 -5.73 14.72
N GLU A 175 -8.93 -6.21 15.74
CA GLU A 175 -9.52 -7.56 15.74
C GLU A 175 -10.53 -7.76 14.61
N ILE A 176 -11.41 -6.77 14.39
CA ILE A 176 -12.42 -6.83 13.33
C ILE A 176 -11.76 -6.79 11.95
N ALA A 177 -10.77 -5.90 11.74
CA ALA A 177 -10.03 -5.82 10.49
C ALA A 177 -9.30 -7.14 10.17
N PHE A 178 -8.68 -7.75 11.18
CA PHE A 178 -8.05 -9.06 11.03
C PHE A 178 -9.07 -10.17 10.74
N GLY A 179 -10.18 -10.20 11.45
CA GLY A 179 -11.28 -11.14 11.21
C GLY A 179 -11.82 -11.04 9.77
N GLU A 180 -11.94 -9.82 9.24
CA GLU A 180 -12.35 -9.59 7.86
C GLU A 180 -11.34 -10.17 6.86
N VAL A 181 -10.03 -9.95 7.06
CA VAL A 181 -8.98 -10.56 6.23
C VAL A 181 -9.11 -12.07 6.21
N ILE A 182 -9.28 -12.70 7.38
CA ILE A 182 -9.37 -14.18 7.46
C ILE A 182 -10.64 -14.70 6.82
N THR A 183 -11.78 -14.05 6.99
CA THR A 183 -13.04 -14.47 6.35
C THR A 183 -13.00 -14.30 4.84
N ASN A 184 -12.40 -13.22 4.34
CA ASN A 184 -12.22 -12.99 2.91
C ASN A 184 -11.29 -14.06 2.28
N ILE A 185 -10.19 -14.39 2.94
CA ILE A 185 -9.23 -15.38 2.44
C ILE A 185 -9.79 -16.80 2.45
N ALA A 186 -10.74 -17.09 3.34
CA ALA A 186 -11.41 -18.39 3.42
C ALA A 186 -12.22 -18.76 2.16
N CYS A 187 -12.56 -17.77 1.32
CA CYS A 187 -13.19 -17.99 0.02
C CYS A 187 -12.25 -18.57 -1.04
N SER A 188 -10.98 -18.74 -0.73
CA SER A 188 -9.96 -19.25 -1.64
C SER A 188 -9.28 -20.51 -1.09
N HIS A 189 -8.68 -21.32 -1.99
CA HIS A 189 -7.98 -22.52 -1.59
C HIS A 189 -6.58 -22.20 -1.07
N ILE A 190 -6.43 -22.13 0.25
CA ILE A 190 -5.15 -21.97 0.92
C ILE A 190 -4.71 -23.29 1.52
N LYS A 191 -3.49 -23.72 1.22
CA LYS A 191 -2.95 -24.99 1.71
C LYS A 191 -2.67 -24.98 3.21
N ASP A 192 -2.25 -23.83 3.75
CA ASP A 192 -1.75 -23.73 5.11
C ASP A 192 -1.89 -22.29 5.62
N ILE A 193 -2.68 -22.10 6.66
CA ILE A 193 -2.92 -20.80 7.29
C ILE A 193 -1.63 -20.18 7.86
N SER A 194 -0.67 -20.99 8.27
CA SER A 194 0.62 -20.50 8.81
C SER A 194 1.49 -19.80 7.77
N LYS A 195 1.18 -19.94 6.49
CA LYS A 195 1.88 -19.30 5.37
C LYS A 195 1.31 -17.94 4.99
N ILE A 196 0.21 -17.53 5.61
CA ILE A 196 -0.36 -16.20 5.38
C ILE A 196 0.64 -15.15 5.88
N LYS A 197 0.95 -14.18 5.03
CA LYS A 197 1.76 -13.00 5.38
C LYS A 197 0.82 -11.81 5.57
N LEU A 198 1.01 -11.09 6.66
CA LEU A 198 0.23 -9.91 6.98
C LEU A 198 1.09 -8.66 6.85
N SER A 199 0.50 -7.62 6.28
CA SER A 199 1.03 -6.27 6.33
C SER A 199 -0.02 -5.39 7.01
N ALA A 200 0.35 -4.71 8.08
CA ALA A 200 -0.54 -3.83 8.80
C ALA A 200 -0.08 -2.38 8.65
N ASN A 201 -1.04 -1.51 8.42
CA ASN A 201 -0.82 -0.06 8.35
C ASN A 201 -1.78 0.62 9.34
N TRP A 202 -1.21 1.30 10.31
CA TRP A 202 -1.96 2.00 11.36
C TRP A 202 -1.98 3.49 11.05
N MET A 203 -3.15 4.01 10.74
CA MET A 203 -3.36 5.44 10.54
C MET A 203 -4.42 5.93 11.52
N ALA A 204 -4.01 6.82 12.41
CA ALA A 204 -4.90 7.47 13.37
C ALA A 204 -4.58 8.95 13.46
N SER A 205 -5.59 9.77 13.76
CA SER A 205 -5.38 11.19 14.04
C SER A 205 -4.57 11.32 15.32
N SER A 206 -3.44 12.02 15.25
CA SER A 206 -2.61 12.36 16.41
C SER A 206 -2.93 13.75 16.97
N LYS A 207 -4.05 14.36 16.60
CA LYS A 207 -4.46 15.62 17.18
C LYS A 207 -4.82 15.39 18.65
N ASN A 208 -3.96 15.87 19.52
CA ASN A 208 -4.35 16.19 20.87
C ASN A 208 -5.17 17.47 20.80
N ASP A 209 -6.47 17.37 20.85
CA ASP A 209 -7.30 18.52 21.18
C ASP A 209 -7.04 18.82 22.66
N ASN A 210 -6.24 19.88 22.90
CA ASN A 210 -6.09 20.49 24.23
C ASN A 210 -7.40 21.18 24.60
#